data_cfc0fd9c74efb89b14ac53ec311aa486
#
_entry.id   cfc0fd9c74efb89b14ac53ec311aa486
#
_cell.length_a   1.000
_cell.length_b   1.000
_cell.length_c   1.000
_cell.angle_alpha   90.00
_cell.angle_beta   90.00
_cell.angle_gamma   90.00
#
_symmetry.space_group_name_H-M   'P 1'
#
loop_
_entity.id
_entity.type
_entity.pdbx_description
1 polymer ?
#
loop_
_entity_poly.entity_id
_entity_poly.type
_entity_poly.pdbx_seq_one_letter_code
_entity_poly.pdbx_strand_id
1 'polypeptide(L)'
;DLVSEHLKYLEMMVRIDSRSFGVNEFKGDRIVPTDMKEILECAKSYLTRIGLSRVSINDSRGKYPFPILMAEIHVAEEKPTLLFYAHLDKQPYMDNEKFEKWGGTPPTELRWNADRSRAYGRGAADDLSGVVSIGMAIDALMQTVEPSGLPCNIKVIFETEEESGSHSLIDQINENKAFFSNIDCVVITDVVNPAQGVPGLTTSLRGIIQMEVVVEKESVNVSIDEQTALYKLLSKLIQDDHSLAIQEISSSDQPVTEDERKGYSFVPTSLAALRATAGVLPGTRLTVSEDISSILVAQLRTSFANVRPGHRISGSVILGTAGAR
;
A
#
# COMPACT_ATOMS: atom_id res chain seq x y z
N ASP A 1 -27.14 -1.50 -13.00
CA ASP A 1 -26.05 -2.49 -13.04
C ASP A 1 -25.18 -2.31 -11.78
N LEU A 2 -24.98 -3.40 -11.04
CA LEU A 2 -24.26 -3.42 -9.76
C LEU A 2 -22.90 -2.69 -9.86
N VAL A 3 -22.11 -3.04 -10.86
CA VAL A 3 -20.78 -2.45 -11.07
C VAL A 3 -20.85 -0.93 -11.24
N SER A 4 -21.80 -0.45 -12.03
CA SER A 4 -21.96 1.00 -12.27
C SER A 4 -22.28 1.79 -11.01
N GLU A 5 -23.02 1.22 -10.07
CA GLU A 5 -23.32 1.89 -8.79
C GLU A 5 -22.07 1.99 -7.91
N HIS A 6 -21.24 0.94 -7.86
CA HIS A 6 -19.98 0.98 -7.10
C HIS A 6 -18.97 1.94 -7.72
N LEU A 7 -18.89 2.01 -9.05
CA LEU A 7 -18.02 2.95 -9.75
C LEU A 7 -18.39 4.42 -9.52
N LYS A 8 -19.68 4.74 -9.25
CA LYS A 8 -20.05 6.09 -8.81
C LYS A 8 -19.41 6.47 -7.48
N TYR A 9 -19.35 5.54 -6.54
CA TYR A 9 -18.67 5.79 -5.25
C TYR A 9 -17.15 5.93 -5.43
N LEU A 10 -16.54 5.13 -6.31
CA LEU A 10 -15.14 5.34 -6.67
C LEU A 10 -14.92 6.78 -7.20
N GLU A 11 -15.75 7.23 -8.13
CA GLU A 11 -15.65 8.58 -8.68
C GLU A 11 -15.85 9.66 -7.59
N MET A 12 -16.82 9.49 -6.70
CA MET A 12 -17.05 10.40 -5.58
C MET A 12 -15.85 10.48 -4.66
N MET A 13 -15.29 9.33 -4.28
CA MET A 13 -14.13 9.26 -3.40
C MET A 13 -12.86 9.78 -4.06
N VAL A 14 -12.66 9.57 -5.38
CA VAL A 14 -11.52 10.14 -6.11
C VAL A 14 -11.55 11.66 -6.12
N ARG A 15 -12.73 12.28 -6.18
CA ARG A 15 -12.89 13.76 -6.15
C ARG A 15 -12.42 14.40 -4.85
N ILE A 16 -12.48 13.69 -3.75
CA ILE A 16 -12.11 14.22 -2.44
C ILE A 16 -10.59 14.18 -2.32
N ASP A 17 -9.94 15.28 -1.99
CA ASP A 17 -8.48 15.40 -1.84
C ASP A 17 -7.99 14.90 -0.47
N SER A 18 -8.19 13.62 -0.19
CA SER A 18 -7.89 12.97 1.09
C SER A 18 -6.41 12.62 1.28
N ARG A 19 -5.49 13.56 1.03
CA ARG A 19 -4.06 13.34 1.26
C ARG A 19 -3.75 13.35 2.76
N SER A 20 -3.01 12.35 3.25
CA SER A 20 -2.58 12.26 4.66
C SER A 20 -1.29 13.03 4.99
N PHE A 21 -0.68 13.65 3.99
CA PHE A 21 0.57 14.40 4.12
C PHE A 21 0.38 15.84 4.64
N GLY A 22 1.39 16.39 5.32
CA GLY A 22 1.38 17.77 5.80
C GLY A 22 0.89 17.94 7.24
N VAL A 23 0.58 16.86 7.95
CA VAL A 23 0.03 16.90 9.32
C VAL A 23 1.01 17.43 10.36
N ASN A 24 2.31 17.41 10.08
CA ASN A 24 3.31 18.01 10.95
C ASN A 24 3.15 19.53 11.12
N GLU A 25 2.29 20.17 10.30
CA GLU A 25 1.92 21.57 10.43
C GLU A 25 0.75 21.80 11.41
N PHE A 26 0.02 20.77 11.80
CA PHE A 26 -1.06 20.85 12.79
C PHE A 26 -0.48 20.91 14.22
N LYS A 27 0.19 22.01 14.54
CA LYS A 27 0.54 22.38 15.92
C LYS A 27 -0.66 23.06 16.57
N GLY A 28 -1.58 22.27 17.06
CA GLY A 28 -2.80 22.78 17.70
C GLY A 28 -3.82 21.68 17.86
N ASP A 29 -5.02 21.99 18.34
CA ASP A 29 -6.09 21.02 18.55
C ASP A 29 -6.19 20.04 17.38
N ARG A 30 -6.10 18.76 17.67
CA ARG A 30 -6.08 17.67 16.69
C ARG A 30 -7.44 17.58 15.99
N ILE A 31 -7.61 18.39 14.95
CA ILE A 31 -8.83 18.43 14.15
C ILE A 31 -8.63 17.54 12.94
N VAL A 32 -9.58 16.64 12.70
CA VAL A 32 -9.61 15.86 11.46
C VAL A 32 -9.74 16.83 10.27
N PRO A 33 -8.84 16.78 9.26
CA PRO A 33 -8.93 17.63 8.08
C PRO A 33 -10.28 17.52 7.37
N THR A 34 -10.76 18.59 6.78
CA THR A 34 -12.10 18.63 6.14
C THR A 34 -12.26 17.55 5.08
N ASP A 35 -11.28 17.41 4.18
CA ASP A 35 -11.32 16.41 3.11
C ASP A 35 -11.28 14.98 3.69
N MET A 36 -10.58 14.78 4.80
CA MET A 36 -10.54 13.50 5.49
C MET A 36 -11.90 13.16 6.14
N LYS A 37 -12.62 14.15 6.69
CA LYS A 37 -14.00 13.95 7.17
C LYS A 37 -14.93 13.60 6.02
N GLU A 38 -14.78 14.30 4.89
CA GLU A 38 -15.62 14.10 3.72
C GLU A 38 -15.48 12.69 3.16
N ILE A 39 -14.24 12.18 3.01
CA ILE A 39 -14.03 10.82 2.50
C ILE A 39 -14.51 9.75 3.48
N LEU A 40 -14.33 9.96 4.79
CA LEU A 40 -14.85 9.07 5.83
C LEU A 40 -16.37 8.99 5.80
N GLU A 41 -17.07 10.11 5.68
CA GLU A 41 -18.54 10.13 5.58
C GLU A 41 -19.04 9.54 4.25
N CYS A 42 -18.30 9.74 3.15
CA CYS A 42 -18.59 9.11 1.87
C CYS A 42 -18.48 7.58 1.98
N ALA A 43 -17.38 7.07 2.53
CA ALA A 43 -17.15 5.65 2.75
C ALA A 43 -18.16 5.03 3.73
N LYS A 44 -18.51 5.75 4.80
CA LYS A 44 -19.55 5.35 5.75
C LYS A 44 -20.91 5.22 5.08
N SER A 45 -21.30 6.20 4.26
CA SER A 45 -22.54 6.16 3.48
C SER A 45 -22.55 4.99 2.51
N TYR A 46 -21.40 4.73 1.86
CA TYR A 46 -21.22 3.60 0.96
C TYR A 46 -21.44 2.25 1.66
N LEU A 47 -20.75 2.01 2.78
CA LEU A 47 -20.88 0.75 3.54
C LEU A 47 -22.30 0.57 4.11
N THR A 48 -22.90 1.65 4.60
CA THR A 48 -24.30 1.61 5.10
C THR A 48 -25.28 1.22 3.99
N ARG A 49 -25.10 1.77 2.78
CA ARG A 49 -25.95 1.47 1.63
C ARG A 49 -25.91 0.00 1.24
N ILE A 50 -24.75 -0.65 1.31
CA ILE A 50 -24.60 -2.07 0.96
C ILE A 50 -24.95 -3.02 2.10
N GLY A 51 -25.49 -2.50 3.21
CA GLY A 51 -26.07 -3.30 4.29
C GLY A 51 -25.16 -3.61 5.46
N LEU A 52 -23.96 -3.02 5.57
CA LEU A 52 -23.18 -3.14 6.78
C LEU A 52 -23.84 -2.40 7.94
N SER A 53 -23.86 -3.03 9.08
CA SER A 53 -24.31 -2.45 10.35
C SER A 53 -23.13 -1.92 11.17
N ARG A 54 -23.44 -1.17 12.22
CA ARG A 54 -22.44 -0.62 13.17
C ARG A 54 -21.29 0.11 12.48
N VAL A 55 -21.57 0.83 11.39
CA VAL A 55 -20.57 1.64 10.70
C VAL A 55 -20.20 2.83 11.57
N SER A 56 -18.96 2.88 12.03
CA SER A 56 -18.47 3.89 12.96
C SER A 56 -17.09 4.41 12.55
N ILE A 57 -16.87 5.70 12.80
CA ILE A 57 -15.58 6.34 12.71
C ILE A 57 -14.99 6.40 14.12
N ASN A 58 -13.70 6.05 14.28
CA ASN A 58 -13.03 6.12 15.58
C ASN A 58 -12.80 7.58 15.97
N ASP A 59 -13.81 8.17 16.54
CA ASP A 59 -13.85 9.60 16.93
C ASP A 59 -13.13 9.86 18.25
N SER A 60 -12.31 9.06 18.78
CA SER A 60 -11.61 9.26 20.08
C SER A 60 -11.48 10.73 20.55
N ARG A 61 -12.56 11.50 20.46
CA ARG A 61 -12.74 12.92 20.82
C ARG A 61 -11.65 13.84 20.22
N GLY A 62 -11.36 13.65 18.92
CA GLY A 62 -10.33 14.41 18.22
C GLY A 62 -8.90 14.03 18.59
N LYS A 63 -8.69 12.86 19.20
CA LYS A 63 -7.36 12.35 19.52
C LYS A 63 -6.55 12.07 18.26
N TYR A 64 -7.20 11.59 17.20
CA TYR A 64 -6.57 11.22 15.95
C TYR A 64 -6.98 12.16 14.81
N PRO A 65 -6.04 12.80 14.11
CA PRO A 65 -6.34 13.58 12.91
C PRO A 65 -6.76 12.69 11.74
N PHE A 66 -6.39 11.41 11.77
CA PHE A 66 -6.68 10.39 10.77
C PHE A 66 -7.35 9.19 11.42
N PRO A 67 -8.66 9.28 11.71
CA PRO A 67 -9.37 8.19 12.37
C PRO A 67 -9.68 7.06 11.39
N ILE A 68 -9.71 5.82 11.90
CA ILE A 68 -10.17 4.66 11.14
C ILE A 68 -11.70 4.61 11.08
N LEU A 69 -12.21 4.06 9.98
CA LEU A 69 -13.61 3.67 9.84
C LEU A 69 -13.74 2.17 10.05
N MET A 70 -14.70 1.77 10.86
CA MET A 70 -14.99 0.37 11.17
C MET A 70 -16.45 0.04 10.84
N ALA A 71 -16.69 -1.15 10.29
CA ALA A 71 -18.02 -1.65 10.00
C ALA A 71 -18.10 -3.15 10.12
N GLU A 72 -19.27 -3.71 10.39
CA GLU A 72 -19.43 -5.16 10.50
C GLU A 72 -20.79 -5.67 10.02
N ILE A 73 -20.82 -6.94 9.63
CA ILE A 73 -21.99 -7.80 9.57
C ILE A 73 -21.71 -8.96 10.52
N HIS A 74 -22.41 -8.96 11.66
CA HIS A 74 -22.34 -10.06 12.61
C HIS A 74 -23.45 -11.07 12.30
N VAL A 75 -23.10 -12.31 12.08
CA VAL A 75 -24.03 -13.40 11.74
C VAL A 75 -24.26 -14.29 12.97
N ALA A 76 -23.20 -14.85 13.53
CA ALA A 76 -23.25 -15.69 14.72
C ALA A 76 -21.84 -15.87 15.33
N GLU A 77 -21.78 -16.08 16.63
CA GLU A 77 -20.52 -16.21 17.38
C GLU A 77 -19.67 -17.41 16.94
N GLU A 78 -20.30 -18.51 16.51
CA GLU A 78 -19.61 -19.72 16.08
C GLU A 78 -19.08 -19.67 14.64
N LYS A 79 -19.44 -18.64 13.87
CA LYS A 79 -18.97 -18.48 12.49
C LYS A 79 -17.60 -17.82 12.45
N PRO A 80 -16.73 -18.22 11.50
CA PRO A 80 -15.46 -17.54 11.32
C PRO A 80 -15.66 -16.07 10.96
N THR A 81 -14.71 -15.24 11.34
CA THR A 81 -14.74 -13.80 11.10
C THR A 81 -13.63 -13.39 10.11
N LEU A 82 -14.02 -12.78 9.01
CA LEU A 82 -13.11 -12.16 8.05
C LEU A 82 -13.02 -10.66 8.32
N LEU A 83 -11.81 -10.13 8.40
CA LEU A 83 -11.54 -8.69 8.43
C LEU A 83 -10.98 -8.27 7.07
N PHE A 84 -11.66 -7.33 6.43
CA PHE A 84 -11.18 -6.68 5.21
C PHE A 84 -10.55 -5.34 5.56
N TYR A 85 -9.41 -5.07 4.93
CA TYR A 85 -8.67 -3.82 5.07
C TYR A 85 -8.48 -3.15 3.71
N ALA A 86 -8.66 -1.83 3.69
CA ALA A 86 -8.27 -0.92 2.63
C ALA A 86 -7.96 0.45 3.25
N HIS A 87 -7.42 1.40 2.44
CA HIS A 87 -7.22 2.76 2.92
C HIS A 87 -7.93 3.81 2.05
N LEU A 88 -8.20 4.96 2.65
CA LEU A 88 -8.94 6.06 2.04
C LEU A 88 -8.07 7.26 1.71
N ASP A 89 -6.89 7.34 2.31
CA ASP A 89 -5.96 8.43 2.07
C ASP A 89 -5.17 8.22 0.77
N LYS A 90 -4.47 9.26 0.36
CA LYS A 90 -3.85 9.35 -0.96
C LYS A 90 -2.46 9.95 -0.88
N GLN A 91 -1.59 9.51 -1.78
CA GLN A 91 -0.31 10.14 -2.08
C GLN A 91 -0.50 11.55 -2.67
N PRO A 92 0.46 12.46 -2.47
CA PRO A 92 0.52 13.71 -3.21
C PRO A 92 0.51 13.49 -4.72
N TYR A 93 0.13 14.52 -5.47
CA TYR A 93 -0.02 14.40 -6.93
C TYR A 93 1.31 14.24 -7.67
N MET A 94 2.44 14.53 -7.03
CA MET A 94 3.80 14.41 -7.59
C MET A 94 3.96 15.18 -8.90
N ASP A 95 3.30 16.33 -9.03
CA ASP A 95 3.24 17.14 -10.23
C ASP A 95 3.17 18.64 -9.89
N ASN A 96 3.29 19.48 -10.92
CA ASN A 96 3.11 20.93 -10.82
C ASN A 96 1.63 21.35 -10.85
N GLU A 97 1.36 22.63 -10.62
CA GLU A 97 0.00 23.20 -10.59
C GLU A 97 -0.78 23.05 -11.91
N LYS A 98 -0.10 22.75 -13.01
CA LYS A 98 -0.72 22.53 -14.34
C LYS A 98 -1.08 21.07 -14.58
N PHE A 99 -0.73 20.19 -13.65
CA PHE A 99 -0.97 18.76 -13.77
C PHE A 99 -0.44 18.13 -15.06
N GLU A 100 0.77 18.54 -15.48
CA GLU A 100 1.36 18.13 -16.77
C GLU A 100 1.54 16.60 -16.85
N LYS A 101 1.99 15.95 -15.77
CA LYS A 101 2.10 14.48 -15.70
C LYS A 101 0.75 13.78 -15.70
N TRP A 102 -0.31 14.50 -15.40
CA TRP A 102 -1.70 14.03 -15.42
C TRP A 102 -2.42 14.45 -16.71
N GLY A 103 -1.69 14.91 -17.71
CA GLY A 103 -2.26 15.35 -19.00
C GLY A 103 -3.11 16.60 -18.90
N GLY A 104 -2.78 17.50 -17.95
CA GLY A 104 -3.46 18.78 -17.75
C GLY A 104 -4.84 18.67 -17.06
N THR A 105 -5.19 17.53 -16.52
CA THR A 105 -6.46 17.33 -15.77
C THR A 105 -6.17 17.10 -14.30
N PRO A 106 -6.91 17.70 -13.36
CA PRO A 106 -6.75 17.46 -11.95
C PRO A 106 -6.79 15.96 -11.59
N PRO A 107 -5.86 15.45 -10.78
CA PRO A 107 -5.86 14.05 -10.35
C PRO A 107 -7.08 13.62 -9.55
N THR A 108 -7.88 14.57 -9.08
CA THR A 108 -9.17 14.38 -8.42
C THR A 108 -10.34 14.14 -9.40
N GLU A 109 -10.09 14.17 -10.69
CA GLU A 109 -11.07 13.83 -11.71
C GLU A 109 -10.83 12.42 -12.24
N LEU A 110 -11.74 11.49 -11.98
CA LEU A 110 -11.67 10.13 -12.54
C LEU A 110 -11.90 10.17 -14.04
N ARG A 111 -10.89 9.77 -14.80
CA ARG A 111 -10.93 9.74 -16.27
C ARG A 111 -10.91 8.31 -16.78
N TRP A 112 -11.69 8.08 -17.81
CA TRP A 112 -11.72 6.80 -18.49
C TRP A 112 -10.98 6.88 -19.84
N ASN A 113 -10.31 5.80 -20.21
CA ASN A 113 -9.84 5.66 -21.59
C ASN A 113 -11.04 5.50 -22.57
N ALA A 114 -10.76 5.55 -23.87
CA ALA A 114 -11.80 5.61 -24.89
C ALA A 114 -12.76 4.40 -24.89
N ASP A 115 -12.27 3.21 -24.57
CA ASP A 115 -13.07 1.99 -24.50
C ASP A 115 -13.63 1.71 -23.09
N ARG A 116 -13.39 2.63 -22.14
CA ARG A 116 -13.81 2.52 -20.73
C ARG A 116 -13.30 1.26 -20.00
N SER A 117 -12.22 0.67 -20.47
CA SER A 117 -11.59 -0.48 -19.81
C SER A 117 -10.66 -0.09 -18.66
N ARG A 118 -10.29 1.19 -18.56
CA ARG A 118 -9.38 1.73 -17.53
C ARG A 118 -9.84 3.09 -17.04
N ALA A 119 -9.74 3.28 -15.73
CA ALA A 119 -9.98 4.55 -15.07
C ALA A 119 -8.68 5.08 -14.43
N TYR A 120 -8.48 6.38 -14.48
CA TYR A 120 -7.28 7.05 -13.99
C TYR A 120 -7.66 8.21 -13.07
N GLY A 121 -7.04 8.26 -11.91
CA GLY A 121 -7.19 9.32 -10.91
C GLY A 121 -6.29 9.01 -9.71
N ARG A 122 -5.94 10.02 -8.91
CA ARG A 122 -5.18 9.77 -7.69
C ARG A 122 -6.04 9.00 -6.69
N GLY A 123 -5.52 7.87 -6.17
CA GLY A 123 -6.24 6.98 -5.28
C GLY A 123 -7.17 5.98 -6.01
N ALA A 124 -7.39 6.10 -7.33
CA ALA A 124 -8.30 5.21 -8.05
C ALA A 124 -7.86 3.74 -8.02
N ALA A 125 -6.56 3.47 -8.02
CA ALA A 125 -6.00 2.13 -7.87
C ALA A 125 -5.54 1.88 -6.43
N ASP A 126 -4.86 2.83 -5.85
CA ASP A 126 -4.21 2.79 -4.54
C ASP A 126 -4.87 3.81 -3.60
N ASP A 127 -5.83 3.41 -2.69
CA ASP A 127 -6.43 2.05 -2.61
C ASP A 127 -7.97 2.10 -2.65
N LEU A 128 -8.55 3.14 -3.25
CA LEU A 128 -10.02 3.21 -3.39
C LEU A 128 -10.58 2.08 -4.25
N SER A 129 -9.75 1.45 -5.09
CA SER A 129 -10.14 0.22 -5.79
C SER A 129 -10.38 -0.92 -4.83
N GLY A 130 -9.55 -1.06 -3.79
CA GLY A 130 -9.74 -2.02 -2.71
C GLY A 130 -11.02 -1.76 -1.94
N VAL A 131 -11.27 -0.50 -1.55
CA VAL A 131 -12.51 -0.06 -0.88
C VAL A 131 -13.74 -0.51 -1.68
N VAL A 132 -13.75 -0.20 -2.99
CA VAL A 132 -14.90 -0.51 -3.85
C VAL A 132 -15.01 -2.01 -4.14
N SER A 133 -13.88 -2.72 -4.26
CA SER A 133 -13.87 -4.17 -4.47
C SER A 133 -14.45 -4.93 -3.26
N ILE A 134 -14.08 -4.54 -2.05
CA ILE A 134 -14.67 -5.06 -0.81
C ILE A 134 -16.18 -4.84 -0.82
N GLY A 135 -16.61 -3.60 -1.05
CA GLY A 135 -18.02 -3.27 -1.04
C GLY A 135 -18.82 -4.01 -2.12
N MET A 136 -18.25 -4.13 -3.33
CA MET A 136 -18.90 -4.87 -4.43
C MET A 136 -19.05 -6.36 -4.12
N ALA A 137 -18.02 -6.97 -3.51
CA ALA A 137 -18.08 -8.39 -3.11
C ALA A 137 -19.16 -8.62 -2.05
N ILE A 138 -19.24 -7.75 -1.04
CA ILE A 138 -20.24 -7.83 0.03
C ILE A 138 -21.65 -7.60 -0.55
N ASP A 139 -21.85 -6.55 -1.36
CA ASP A 139 -23.14 -6.25 -1.97
C ASP A 139 -23.62 -7.39 -2.88
N ALA A 140 -22.73 -7.99 -3.68
CA ALA A 140 -23.06 -9.16 -4.50
C ALA A 140 -23.48 -10.37 -3.65
N LEU A 141 -22.84 -10.61 -2.52
CA LEU A 141 -23.23 -11.67 -1.59
C LEU A 141 -24.60 -11.36 -0.97
N MET A 142 -24.81 -10.14 -0.50
CA MET A 142 -26.05 -9.71 0.14
C MET A 142 -27.27 -9.74 -0.82
N GLN A 143 -27.04 -9.69 -2.13
CA GLN A 143 -28.11 -9.88 -3.12
C GLN A 143 -28.45 -11.34 -3.36
N THR A 144 -27.63 -12.28 -2.95
CA THR A 144 -27.82 -13.71 -3.17
C THR A 144 -28.28 -14.48 -1.93
N VAL A 145 -27.93 -13.98 -0.76
CA VAL A 145 -28.28 -14.59 0.53
C VAL A 145 -28.72 -13.51 1.53
N GLU A 146 -29.65 -13.86 2.41
CA GLU A 146 -29.95 -13.03 3.57
C GLU A 146 -28.75 -12.95 4.50
N PRO A 147 -28.55 -11.87 5.28
CA PRO A 147 -27.40 -11.71 6.18
C PRO A 147 -27.15 -12.91 7.10
N SER A 148 -28.22 -13.53 7.60
CA SER A 148 -28.14 -14.75 8.42
C SER A 148 -27.64 -15.99 7.67
N GLY A 149 -27.70 -15.99 6.34
CA GLY A 149 -27.21 -17.06 5.47
C GLY A 149 -25.73 -16.93 5.09
N LEU A 150 -25.08 -15.84 5.44
CA LEU A 150 -23.64 -15.67 5.15
C LEU A 150 -22.82 -16.75 5.85
N PRO A 151 -21.75 -17.25 5.22
CA PRO A 151 -20.90 -18.31 5.78
C PRO A 151 -19.98 -17.81 6.91
N CYS A 152 -19.79 -16.52 7.06
CA CYS A 152 -18.87 -15.90 8.00
C CYS A 152 -19.39 -14.54 8.50
N ASN A 153 -18.88 -14.10 9.64
CA ASN A 153 -18.95 -12.72 10.06
C ASN A 153 -18.00 -11.88 9.20
N ILE A 154 -18.38 -10.66 8.90
CA ILE A 154 -17.59 -9.73 8.10
C ILE A 154 -17.28 -8.50 8.95
N LYS A 155 -16.02 -8.15 9.04
CA LYS A 155 -15.55 -6.86 9.58
C LYS A 155 -14.81 -6.11 8.49
N VAL A 156 -14.92 -4.80 8.49
CA VAL A 156 -14.23 -3.92 7.54
C VAL A 156 -13.54 -2.82 8.34
N ILE A 157 -12.28 -2.56 8.01
CA ILE A 157 -11.55 -1.39 8.47
C ILE A 157 -11.07 -0.61 7.25
N PHE A 158 -11.31 0.70 7.26
CA PHE A 158 -10.67 1.62 6.33
C PHE A 158 -9.79 2.59 7.10
N GLU A 159 -8.51 2.61 6.74
CA GLU A 159 -7.51 3.49 7.30
C GLU A 159 -7.46 4.83 6.56
N THR A 160 -6.96 5.89 7.19
CA THR A 160 -6.81 7.22 6.60
C THR A 160 -5.39 7.80 6.76
N GLU A 161 -4.40 6.95 7.08
CA GLU A 161 -3.00 7.36 7.34
C GLU A 161 -1.98 6.36 6.73
N GLU A 162 -2.40 5.47 5.84
CA GLU A 162 -1.53 4.44 5.26
C GLU A 162 -0.35 5.07 4.50
N GLU A 163 -0.65 5.97 3.61
CA GLU A 163 0.30 6.62 2.71
C GLU A 163 1.34 7.51 3.42
N SER A 164 1.07 7.89 4.64
CA SER A 164 2.00 8.64 5.50
C SER A 164 2.66 7.80 6.60
N GLY A 165 2.37 6.49 6.68
CA GLY A 165 3.06 5.51 7.50
C GLY A 165 2.28 4.96 8.68
N SER A 166 0.95 5.04 8.70
CA SER A 166 0.06 4.39 9.69
C SER A 166 0.42 4.67 11.16
N HIS A 167 0.89 5.88 11.46
CA HIS A 167 1.46 6.21 12.77
C HIS A 167 0.52 5.97 13.95
N SER A 168 -0.79 6.13 13.73
CA SER A 168 -1.80 6.00 14.79
C SER A 168 -2.60 4.68 14.71
N LEU A 169 -2.41 3.86 13.70
CA LEU A 169 -3.21 2.66 13.46
C LEU A 169 -3.19 1.68 14.66
N ILE A 170 -1.99 1.39 15.17
CA ILE A 170 -1.81 0.46 16.29
C ILE A 170 -2.54 0.94 17.54
N ASP A 171 -2.47 2.24 17.83
CA ASP A 171 -3.17 2.82 18.99
C ASP A 171 -4.69 2.73 18.80
N GLN A 172 -5.19 3.02 17.61
CA GLN A 172 -6.62 2.93 17.30
C GLN A 172 -7.13 1.49 17.36
N ILE A 173 -6.37 0.51 16.90
CA ILE A 173 -6.68 -0.92 17.07
C ILE A 173 -6.74 -1.28 18.55
N ASN A 174 -5.76 -0.83 19.33
CA ASN A 174 -5.71 -1.10 20.77
C ASN A 174 -6.87 -0.50 21.55
N GLU A 175 -7.36 0.67 21.14
CA GLU A 175 -8.54 1.29 21.73
C GLU A 175 -9.85 0.56 21.38
N ASN A 176 -9.88 -0.14 20.26
CA ASN A 176 -11.04 -0.86 19.74
C ASN A 176 -10.86 -2.39 19.81
N LYS A 177 -10.15 -2.91 20.81
CA LYS A 177 -9.81 -4.34 20.93
C LYS A 177 -11.03 -5.27 20.82
N ALA A 178 -12.19 -4.85 21.32
CA ALA A 178 -13.41 -5.65 21.23
C ALA A 178 -13.85 -5.85 19.75
N PHE A 179 -13.69 -4.83 18.91
CA PHE A 179 -13.97 -4.97 17.47
C PHE A 179 -12.94 -5.87 16.80
N PHE A 180 -11.66 -5.77 17.17
CA PHE A 180 -10.57 -6.54 16.56
C PHE A 180 -10.35 -7.92 17.21
N SER A 181 -11.23 -8.36 18.11
CA SER A 181 -11.18 -9.71 18.67
C SER A 181 -11.79 -10.75 17.74
N ASN A 182 -11.37 -12.02 17.90
CA ASN A 182 -11.94 -13.19 17.21
C ASN A 182 -11.94 -13.04 15.68
N ILE A 183 -10.80 -12.62 15.10
CA ILE A 183 -10.59 -12.55 13.66
C ILE A 183 -9.81 -13.78 13.24
N ASP A 184 -10.38 -14.55 12.31
CA ASP A 184 -9.78 -15.78 11.78
C ASP A 184 -8.89 -15.51 10.55
N CYS A 185 -9.24 -14.50 9.77
CA CYS A 185 -8.48 -14.14 8.57
C CYS A 185 -8.57 -12.64 8.30
N VAL A 186 -7.44 -12.05 7.90
CA VAL A 186 -7.35 -10.66 7.44
C VAL A 186 -7.08 -10.66 5.94
N VAL A 187 -7.89 -9.93 5.18
CA VAL A 187 -7.74 -9.73 3.74
C VAL A 187 -7.40 -8.27 3.48
N ILE A 188 -6.19 -8.02 3.01
CA ILE A 188 -5.72 -6.69 2.63
C ILE A 188 -5.85 -6.56 1.11
N THR A 189 -6.58 -5.54 0.64
CA THR A 189 -6.88 -5.35 -0.79
C THR A 189 -5.94 -4.37 -1.49
N ASP A 190 -4.94 -3.89 -0.79
CA ASP A 190 -3.92 -2.96 -1.25
C ASP A 190 -2.73 -3.68 -1.89
N VAL A 191 -2.98 -4.38 -2.97
CA VAL A 191 -1.95 -5.12 -3.72
C VAL A 191 -2.21 -5.09 -5.22
N VAL A 192 -1.14 -5.16 -6.01
CA VAL A 192 -1.23 -5.26 -7.48
C VAL A 192 -1.35 -6.71 -7.93
N ASN A 193 -2.19 -6.95 -8.92
CA ASN A 193 -2.28 -8.24 -9.58
C ASN A 193 -0.98 -8.56 -10.37
N PRO A 194 -0.64 -9.85 -10.55
CA PRO A 194 0.56 -10.27 -11.31
C PRO A 194 0.60 -9.74 -12.73
N ALA A 195 -0.56 -9.61 -13.36
CA ALA A 195 -0.72 -9.02 -14.69
C ALA A 195 -2.17 -8.54 -14.88
N GLN A 196 -2.40 -7.72 -15.90
CA GLN A 196 -3.73 -7.24 -16.24
C GLN A 196 -4.67 -8.42 -16.56
N GLY A 197 -5.83 -8.45 -15.89
CA GLY A 197 -6.83 -9.52 -16.05
C GLY A 197 -6.44 -10.85 -15.41
N VAL A 198 -5.36 -10.90 -14.66
CA VAL A 198 -4.92 -12.09 -13.93
C VAL A 198 -5.02 -11.82 -12.44
N PRO A 199 -6.04 -12.37 -11.76
CA PRO A 199 -6.15 -12.18 -10.31
C PRO A 199 -4.98 -12.85 -9.60
N GLY A 200 -4.50 -12.22 -8.54
CA GLY A 200 -3.42 -12.71 -7.70
C GLY A 200 -3.79 -12.72 -6.23
N LEU A 201 -3.20 -13.65 -5.50
CA LEU A 201 -3.26 -13.71 -4.05
C LEU A 201 -1.84 -13.60 -3.50
N THR A 202 -1.53 -12.49 -2.85
CA THR A 202 -0.26 -12.30 -2.15
C THR A 202 -0.35 -12.97 -0.79
N THR A 203 0.48 -14.00 -0.56
CA THR A 203 0.45 -14.80 0.68
C THR A 203 1.61 -14.50 1.62
N SER A 204 2.59 -13.71 1.18
CA SER A 204 3.72 -13.27 2.00
C SER A 204 4.27 -11.93 1.51
N LEU A 205 4.83 -11.16 2.42
CA LEU A 205 5.49 -9.90 2.14
C LEU A 205 6.95 -9.96 2.61
N ARG A 206 7.80 -9.14 2.00
CA ARG A 206 9.15 -8.92 2.50
C ARG A 206 9.13 -7.94 3.65
N GLY A 207 10.04 -8.13 4.62
CA GLY A 207 10.32 -7.11 5.61
C GLY A 207 10.99 -5.89 4.97
N ILE A 208 10.83 -4.75 5.61
CA ILE A 208 11.47 -3.49 5.23
C ILE A 208 12.10 -2.85 6.46
N ILE A 209 13.32 -2.32 6.30
CA ILE A 209 13.98 -1.47 7.28
C ILE A 209 14.37 -0.19 6.55
N GLN A 210 13.89 0.93 7.04
CA GLN A 210 14.27 2.24 6.53
C GLN A 210 15.10 2.98 7.57
N MET A 211 16.26 3.48 7.16
CA MET A 211 17.18 4.21 8.03
C MET A 211 17.63 5.49 7.34
N GLU A 212 17.78 6.55 8.11
CA GLU A 212 18.49 7.75 7.67
C GLU A 212 19.93 7.70 8.18
N VAL A 213 20.88 7.90 7.29
CA VAL A 213 22.30 8.00 7.63
C VAL A 213 22.71 9.45 7.46
N VAL A 214 23.11 10.09 8.56
CA VAL A 214 23.56 11.49 8.60
C VAL A 214 25.04 11.51 8.94
N VAL A 215 25.82 12.29 8.18
CA VAL A 215 27.22 12.55 8.46
C VAL A 215 27.38 14.03 8.82
N GLU A 216 27.81 14.30 10.04
CA GLU A 216 28.05 15.65 10.53
C GLU A 216 29.57 15.83 10.78
N LYS A 217 30.07 17.01 10.49
CA LYS A 217 31.47 17.38 10.66
C LYS A 217 31.64 18.31 11.85
N GLU A 218 32.39 17.86 12.84
CA GLU A 218 32.69 18.67 14.03
C GLU A 218 33.92 19.58 13.88
N SER A 219 34.76 19.37 12.85
CA SER A 219 36.01 20.13 12.71
C SER A 219 36.41 20.37 11.25
N VAL A 220 36.99 21.52 10.98
CA VAL A 220 37.45 21.99 9.65
C VAL A 220 38.74 21.31 9.14
N ASN A 221 39.42 20.51 9.96
CA ASN A 221 40.75 19.93 9.65
C ASN A 221 40.72 18.50 9.09
N VAL A 222 39.61 18.06 8.52
CA VAL A 222 39.48 16.74 7.93
C VAL A 222 39.65 16.83 6.42
N SER A 223 40.51 16.00 5.85
CA SER A 223 40.82 15.95 4.41
C SER A 223 39.69 15.40 3.52
N ILE A 224 38.60 14.95 4.10
CA ILE A 224 37.44 14.35 3.39
C ILE A 224 36.23 15.19 3.75
N ASP A 225 35.45 15.63 2.74
CA ASP A 225 34.17 16.27 2.94
C ASP A 225 33.09 15.27 3.38
N GLU A 226 32.00 15.79 3.96
CA GLU A 226 30.91 14.98 4.52
C GLU A 226 30.25 14.10 3.47
N GLN A 227 30.11 14.60 2.24
CA GLN A 227 29.51 13.86 1.14
C GLN A 227 30.36 12.66 0.74
N THR A 228 31.66 12.85 0.64
CA THR A 228 32.61 11.75 0.36
C THR A 228 32.62 10.72 1.49
N ALA A 229 32.55 11.15 2.75
CA ALA A 229 32.47 10.24 3.90
C ALA A 229 31.17 9.43 3.87
N LEU A 230 30.03 10.06 3.57
CA LEU A 230 28.72 9.40 3.41
C LEU A 230 28.78 8.35 2.30
N TYR A 231 29.29 8.71 1.11
CA TYR A 231 29.39 7.77 -0.02
C TYR A 231 30.30 6.57 0.29
N LYS A 232 31.40 6.79 0.97
CA LYS A 232 32.30 5.71 1.42
C LYS A 232 31.62 4.78 2.42
N LEU A 233 30.78 5.31 3.30
CA LEU A 233 30.01 4.51 4.25
C LEU A 233 28.94 3.70 3.52
N LEU A 234 28.15 4.33 2.68
CA LEU A 234 27.05 3.70 1.97
C LEU A 234 27.54 2.64 0.95
N SER A 235 28.70 2.86 0.32
CA SER A 235 29.30 1.89 -0.60
C SER A 235 29.67 0.56 0.06
N LYS A 236 29.80 0.52 1.38
CA LYS A 236 30.05 -0.73 2.12
C LYS A 236 28.80 -1.59 2.34
N LEU A 237 27.62 -1.08 2.04
CA LEU A 237 26.37 -1.83 2.19
C LEU A 237 26.10 -2.76 1.03
N ILE A 238 26.77 -2.56 -0.11
CA ILE A 238 26.56 -3.31 -1.35
C ILE A 238 27.92 -3.84 -1.81
N GLN A 239 27.98 -5.13 -2.13
CA GLN A 239 29.17 -5.78 -2.67
C GLN A 239 29.30 -5.51 -4.18
N ASP A 240 30.46 -5.87 -4.76
CA ASP A 240 30.74 -5.67 -6.20
C ASP A 240 29.78 -6.46 -7.10
N ASP A 241 29.24 -7.58 -6.60
CA ASP A 241 28.22 -8.38 -7.29
C ASP A 241 26.79 -7.89 -7.07
N HIS A 242 26.64 -6.71 -6.45
CA HIS A 242 25.37 -6.06 -6.09
C HIS A 242 24.58 -6.75 -4.97
N SER A 243 25.12 -7.76 -4.31
CA SER A 243 24.52 -8.37 -3.14
C SER A 243 24.66 -7.47 -1.90
N LEU A 244 23.79 -7.70 -0.90
CA LEU A 244 23.86 -6.99 0.37
C LEU A 244 25.09 -7.44 1.17
N ALA A 245 25.91 -6.47 1.60
CA ALA A 245 27.12 -6.75 2.38
C ALA A 245 26.85 -7.06 3.86
N ILE A 246 25.63 -6.82 4.35
CA ILE A 246 25.23 -7.12 5.73
C ILE A 246 24.88 -8.61 5.81
N GLN A 247 25.84 -9.40 6.25
CA GLN A 247 25.75 -10.85 6.23
C GLN A 247 24.64 -11.39 7.13
N GLU A 248 24.38 -10.75 8.26
CA GLU A 248 23.31 -11.12 9.19
C GLU A 248 21.92 -11.03 8.54
N ILE A 249 21.71 -10.08 7.64
CA ILE A 249 20.45 -9.94 6.90
C ILE A 249 20.41 -10.96 5.77
N SER A 250 21.44 -11.02 4.92
CA SER A 250 21.45 -11.93 3.77
C SER A 250 21.43 -13.40 4.17
N SER A 251 22.03 -13.76 5.31
CA SER A 251 21.97 -15.12 5.85
C SER A 251 20.60 -15.50 6.43
N SER A 252 19.73 -14.53 6.68
CA SER A 252 18.33 -14.77 7.11
C SER A 252 17.39 -15.10 5.96
N ASP A 253 17.84 -14.92 4.71
CA ASP A 253 17.04 -15.24 3.53
C ASP A 253 16.70 -16.75 3.52
N GLN A 254 15.42 -17.04 3.51
CA GLN A 254 14.97 -18.43 3.47
C GLN A 254 15.17 -19.01 2.06
N PRO A 255 15.63 -20.27 1.95
CA PRO A 255 15.75 -20.91 0.66
C PRO A 255 14.42 -20.91 -0.11
N VAL A 256 14.49 -20.61 -1.39
CA VAL A 256 13.32 -20.70 -2.29
C VAL A 256 13.01 -22.17 -2.54
N THR A 257 11.81 -22.60 -2.19
CA THR A 257 11.37 -23.98 -2.42
C THR A 257 11.16 -24.25 -3.93
N GLU A 258 11.19 -25.51 -4.30
CA GLU A 258 10.93 -25.89 -5.69
C GLU A 258 9.50 -25.55 -6.13
N ASP A 259 8.54 -25.68 -5.23
CA ASP A 259 7.13 -25.32 -5.48
C ASP A 259 6.97 -23.79 -5.69
N GLU A 260 7.66 -22.97 -4.90
CA GLU A 260 7.67 -21.53 -5.12
C GLU A 260 8.30 -21.16 -6.47
N ARG A 261 9.44 -21.76 -6.80
CA ARG A 261 10.12 -21.54 -8.09
C ARG A 261 9.23 -21.97 -9.25
N LYS A 262 8.53 -23.08 -9.12
CA LYS A 262 7.54 -23.53 -10.08
C LYS A 262 6.37 -22.54 -10.17
N GLY A 263 5.90 -22.02 -9.04
CA GLY A 263 4.87 -20.98 -9.00
C GLY A 263 5.25 -19.75 -9.82
N TYR A 264 6.48 -19.28 -9.70
CA TYR A 264 6.97 -18.14 -10.50
C TYR A 264 7.00 -18.40 -12.01
N SER A 265 7.13 -19.66 -12.45
CA SER A 265 7.07 -20.01 -13.87
C SER A 265 5.67 -19.85 -14.49
N PHE A 266 4.63 -19.81 -13.66
CA PHE A 266 3.25 -19.59 -14.10
C PHE A 266 2.84 -18.10 -14.11
N VAL A 267 3.69 -17.19 -13.60
CA VAL A 267 3.40 -15.76 -13.64
C VAL A 267 3.37 -15.31 -15.11
N PRO A 268 2.24 -14.78 -15.61
CA PRO A 268 2.08 -14.44 -17.03
C PRO A 268 2.81 -13.12 -17.34
N THR A 269 4.12 -13.18 -17.42
CA THR A 269 4.99 -12.04 -17.73
C THR A 269 6.01 -12.41 -18.81
N SER A 270 6.72 -11.40 -19.30
CA SER A 270 7.80 -11.56 -20.28
C SER A 270 8.95 -10.64 -19.93
N LEU A 271 10.14 -10.92 -20.48
CA LEU A 271 11.28 -10.01 -20.30
C LEU A 271 10.99 -8.59 -20.83
N ALA A 272 10.20 -8.48 -21.88
CA ALA A 272 9.76 -7.18 -22.41
C ALA A 272 8.85 -6.44 -21.42
N ALA A 273 7.90 -7.16 -20.80
CA ALA A 273 7.02 -6.60 -19.78
C ALA A 273 7.81 -6.18 -18.53
N LEU A 274 8.72 -7.02 -18.05
CA LEU A 274 9.59 -6.68 -16.90
C LEU A 274 10.46 -5.46 -17.19
N ARG A 275 11.05 -5.35 -18.39
CA ARG A 275 11.81 -4.16 -18.79
C ARG A 275 10.95 -2.91 -18.85
N ALA A 276 9.74 -3.00 -19.38
CA ALA A 276 8.82 -1.87 -19.45
C ALA A 276 8.40 -1.41 -18.04
N THR A 277 8.08 -2.33 -17.13
CA THR A 277 7.75 -2.03 -15.74
C THR A 277 8.94 -1.40 -14.99
N ALA A 278 10.16 -1.88 -15.23
CA ALA A 278 11.37 -1.32 -14.65
C ALA A 278 11.78 0.04 -15.27
N GLY A 279 11.12 0.48 -16.34
CA GLY A 279 11.42 1.76 -17.01
C GLY A 279 12.83 1.82 -17.63
N VAL A 280 13.43 0.67 -17.97
CA VAL A 280 14.79 0.62 -18.53
C VAL A 280 14.79 0.66 -20.04
N LEU A 281 15.88 1.19 -20.61
CA LEU A 281 16.05 1.27 -22.06
C LEU A 281 16.06 -0.12 -22.71
N PRO A 282 15.60 -0.22 -23.99
CA PRO A 282 15.70 -1.45 -24.75
C PRO A 282 17.14 -2.00 -24.77
N GLY A 283 17.30 -3.30 -24.55
CA GLY A 283 18.62 -3.94 -24.51
C GLY A 283 19.33 -3.87 -23.17
N THR A 284 18.85 -3.11 -22.19
CA THR A 284 19.41 -3.10 -20.84
C THR A 284 19.29 -4.49 -20.21
N ARG A 285 20.35 -4.96 -19.60
CA ARG A 285 20.36 -6.20 -18.80
C ARG A 285 19.61 -5.93 -17.50
N LEU A 286 18.58 -6.72 -17.18
CA LEU A 286 17.78 -6.53 -15.96
C LEU A 286 18.45 -7.11 -14.71
N THR A 287 19.09 -8.25 -14.86
CA THR A 287 19.71 -8.99 -13.76
C THR A 287 20.84 -9.86 -14.29
N VAL A 288 21.37 -10.71 -13.43
CA VAL A 288 22.36 -11.75 -13.78
C VAL A 288 21.79 -12.90 -14.62
N SER A 289 20.47 -12.96 -14.80
CA SER A 289 19.78 -14.02 -15.55
C SER A 289 18.75 -13.43 -16.53
N GLU A 290 18.47 -14.12 -17.61
CA GLU A 290 17.34 -13.87 -18.51
C GLU A 290 16.17 -14.85 -18.30
N ASP A 291 16.32 -15.80 -17.39
CA ASP A 291 15.24 -16.67 -16.95
C ASP A 291 14.28 -15.89 -16.04
N ILE A 292 13.01 -15.82 -16.43
CA ILE A 292 11.96 -15.06 -15.73
C ILE A 292 11.81 -15.51 -14.28
N SER A 293 11.82 -16.83 -14.05
CA SER A 293 11.70 -17.38 -12.70
C SER A 293 12.86 -16.92 -11.80
N SER A 294 14.08 -16.94 -12.33
CA SER A 294 15.26 -16.45 -11.61
C SER A 294 15.22 -14.95 -11.35
N ILE A 295 14.70 -14.15 -12.28
CA ILE A 295 14.48 -12.71 -12.09
C ILE A 295 13.48 -12.47 -10.97
N LEU A 296 12.36 -13.16 -10.97
CA LEU A 296 11.32 -13.03 -9.94
C LEU A 296 11.83 -13.48 -8.57
N VAL A 297 12.61 -14.56 -8.51
CA VAL A 297 13.28 -14.99 -7.27
C VAL A 297 14.22 -13.89 -6.75
N ALA A 298 15.10 -13.36 -7.60
CA ALA A 298 16.01 -12.28 -7.20
C ALA A 298 15.23 -11.05 -6.72
N GLN A 299 14.17 -10.68 -7.41
CA GLN A 299 13.35 -9.51 -7.08
C GLN A 299 12.53 -9.70 -5.80
N LEU A 300 11.99 -10.88 -5.56
CA LEU A 300 10.99 -11.12 -4.50
C LEU A 300 11.56 -11.85 -3.28
N ARG A 301 12.68 -12.56 -3.42
CA ARG A 301 13.19 -13.47 -2.39
C ARG A 301 14.61 -13.20 -1.96
N THR A 302 15.31 -12.22 -2.53
CA THR A 302 16.69 -11.88 -2.15
C THR A 302 16.70 -10.54 -1.41
N SER A 303 17.42 -10.49 -0.30
CA SER A 303 17.65 -9.24 0.44
C SER A 303 18.45 -8.25 -0.38
N PHE A 304 18.15 -6.98 -0.29
CA PHE A 304 18.81 -5.91 -1.02
C PHE A 304 18.89 -4.62 -0.20
N ALA A 305 19.74 -3.70 -0.63
CA ALA A 305 19.79 -2.34 -0.13
C ALA A 305 19.53 -1.34 -1.28
N ASN A 306 18.63 -0.40 -1.05
CA ASN A 306 18.44 0.77 -1.90
C ASN A 306 18.91 2.02 -1.15
N VAL A 307 19.77 2.78 -1.79
CA VAL A 307 20.26 4.05 -1.28
C VAL A 307 19.59 5.18 -2.05
N ARG A 308 18.96 6.10 -1.33
CA ARG A 308 18.33 7.29 -1.92
C ARG A 308 18.98 8.56 -1.35
N PRO A 309 19.20 9.62 -2.15
CA PRO A 309 19.66 10.89 -1.64
C PRO A 309 18.62 11.49 -0.69
N GLY A 310 19.08 12.00 0.47
CA GLY A 310 18.25 12.74 1.41
C GLY A 310 18.22 14.23 1.09
N HIS A 311 17.46 14.99 1.88
CA HIS A 311 17.29 16.45 1.71
C HIS A 311 18.49 17.29 2.21
N ARG A 312 19.44 16.67 2.90
CA ARG A 312 20.71 17.27 3.37
C ARG A 312 21.85 16.37 2.89
N ILE A 313 23.05 16.52 3.45
CA ILE A 313 24.14 15.55 3.26
C ILE A 313 23.78 14.27 4.06
N SER A 314 22.72 13.63 3.66
CA SER A 314 22.19 12.40 4.23
C SER A 314 21.77 11.48 3.10
N GLY A 315 21.75 10.19 3.38
CA GLY A 315 21.21 9.19 2.48
C GLY A 315 20.27 8.28 3.25
N SER A 316 19.10 7.99 2.71
CA SER A 316 18.23 6.96 3.25
C SER A 316 18.61 5.59 2.67
N VAL A 317 18.66 4.60 3.55
CA VAL A 317 18.94 3.20 3.18
C VAL A 317 17.66 2.41 3.41
N ILE A 318 17.18 1.75 2.38
CA ILE A 318 16.05 0.83 2.46
C ILE A 318 16.61 -0.57 2.30
N LEU A 319 16.48 -1.37 3.34
CA LEU A 319 16.85 -2.78 3.34
C LEU A 319 15.59 -3.61 3.14
N GLY A 320 15.53 -4.36 2.03
CA GLY A 320 14.51 -5.37 1.82
C GLY A 320 15.02 -6.73 2.35
N THR A 321 14.22 -7.39 3.15
CA THR A 321 14.50 -8.76 3.63
C THR A 321 13.59 -9.73 2.91
N ALA A 322 14.06 -10.97 2.69
CA ALA A 322 13.16 -12.03 2.22
C ALA A 322 12.05 -12.25 3.24
N GLY A 323 10.82 -12.36 2.76
CA GLY A 323 9.66 -12.51 3.64
C GLY A 323 9.76 -13.76 4.50
N ALA A 324 9.48 -13.62 5.79
CA ALA A 324 9.16 -14.76 6.64
C ALA A 324 7.75 -15.28 6.28
N ARG A 325 7.57 -16.60 6.35
CA ARG A 325 6.25 -17.24 6.22
C ARG A 325 5.47 -17.09 7.52
#